data_036a94994c58f3eada39557dc33e7137
#
_entry.id   036a94994c58f3eada39557dc33e7137
#
_cell.length_a   1.000
_cell.length_b   1.000
_cell.length_c   1.000
_cell.angle_alpha   90.00
_cell.angle_beta   90.00
_cell.angle_gamma   90.00
#
_symmetry.space_group_name_H-M   'P 1'
#
loop_
_entity.id
_entity.type
_entity.pdbx_description
1 polymer ?
#
loop_
_entity_poly.entity_id
_entity_poly.type
_entity_poly.pdbx_seq_one_letter_code
_entity_poly.pdbx_strand_id
1 'polypeptide(L)'
;MDALEMLCGRRSIRKYRSEQVDETLLSKVTEAGTYAPTAMGRQSPVIIAVRDPEDRAAVSALNARVMGKEGIDPYYGAPTVLLIFATEDAATEEIGILDCAAVCTNMLNAAYAVGLGSCWINRCKQMFEFPEGKALLRKWGLSENLRGVASMALGYADCETPAPAPRKENYTLTV
;
A
#
# COMPACT_ATOMS: atom_id res chain seq x y z
N MET A 1 -1.55 -21.60 -7.24
CA MET A 1 -1.63 -21.32 -5.77
C MET A 1 -3.10 -21.33 -5.40
N ASP A 2 -3.47 -22.08 -4.40
CA ASP A 2 -4.81 -22.03 -3.83
C ASP A 2 -5.07 -20.71 -3.11
N ALA A 3 -6.32 -20.26 -3.05
CA ALA A 3 -6.67 -18.96 -2.42
C ALA A 3 -6.33 -18.93 -0.92
N LEU A 4 -6.56 -20.02 -0.20
CA LEU A 4 -6.23 -20.10 1.22
C LEU A 4 -4.73 -20.17 1.45
N GLU A 5 -3.98 -20.86 0.62
CA GLU A 5 -2.52 -20.86 0.64
C GLU A 5 -1.96 -19.45 0.44
N MET A 6 -2.53 -18.68 -0.51
CA MET A 6 -2.16 -17.30 -0.75
C MET A 6 -2.39 -16.43 0.51
N LEU A 7 -3.59 -16.49 1.07
CA LEU A 7 -3.97 -15.69 2.24
C LEU A 7 -3.11 -16.02 3.48
N CYS A 8 -2.79 -17.29 3.67
CA CYS A 8 -1.97 -17.76 4.79
C CYS A 8 -0.47 -17.64 4.51
N GLY A 9 -0.04 -17.67 3.24
CA GLY A 9 1.36 -17.67 2.82
C GLY A 9 2.00 -16.29 2.71
N ARG A 10 1.21 -15.26 2.39
CA ARG A 10 1.73 -13.90 2.21
C ARG A 10 2.48 -13.38 3.45
N ARG A 11 3.65 -12.77 3.22
CA ARG A 11 4.46 -12.11 4.28
C ARG A 11 4.84 -10.69 3.84
N SER A 12 5.18 -9.86 4.82
CA SER A 12 5.74 -8.53 4.58
C SER A 12 7.21 -8.67 4.20
N ILE A 13 7.52 -8.33 2.95
CA ILE A 13 8.89 -8.30 2.39
C ILE A 13 9.49 -6.92 2.67
N ARG A 14 10.76 -6.90 3.10
CA ARG A 14 11.49 -5.68 3.47
C ARG A 14 12.89 -5.62 2.85
N LYS A 15 13.10 -6.33 1.75
CA LYS A 15 14.28 -6.26 0.91
C LYS A 15 13.87 -6.55 -0.53
N TYR A 16 14.20 -5.65 -1.43
CA TYR A 16 13.75 -5.70 -2.82
C TYR A 16 14.93 -5.58 -3.77
N ARG A 17 14.79 -6.16 -4.96
CA ARG A 17 15.65 -5.89 -6.11
C ARG A 17 15.36 -4.48 -6.62
N SER A 18 16.34 -3.86 -7.27
CA SER A 18 16.16 -2.53 -7.88
C SER A 18 15.37 -2.55 -9.19
N GLU A 19 15.10 -3.74 -9.73
CA GLU A 19 14.33 -3.95 -10.95
C GLU A 19 12.90 -3.40 -10.80
N GLN A 20 12.47 -2.58 -11.76
CA GLN A 20 11.12 -2.02 -11.75
C GLN A 20 10.07 -3.12 -12.01
N VAL A 21 8.94 -3.02 -11.32
CA VAL A 21 7.83 -3.96 -11.48
C VAL A 21 7.29 -3.90 -12.91
N ASP A 22 7.11 -5.07 -13.52
CA ASP A 22 6.48 -5.20 -14.84
C ASP A 22 5.06 -4.60 -14.83
N GLU A 23 4.71 -3.87 -15.90
CA GLU A 23 3.44 -3.16 -16.00
C GLU A 23 2.22 -4.09 -15.92
N THR A 24 2.33 -5.28 -16.51
CA THR A 24 1.25 -6.27 -16.49
C THR A 24 1.02 -6.81 -15.08
N LEU A 25 2.11 -7.01 -14.31
CA LEU A 25 2.00 -7.45 -12.91
C LEU A 25 1.45 -6.33 -12.02
N LEU A 26 1.89 -5.09 -12.23
CA LEU A 26 1.38 -3.94 -11.53
C LEU A 26 -0.13 -3.76 -11.77
N SER A 27 -0.56 -3.84 -13.02
CA SER A 27 -1.99 -3.76 -13.41
C SER A 27 -2.82 -4.82 -12.70
N LYS A 28 -2.36 -6.07 -12.64
CA LYS A 28 -3.06 -7.14 -11.92
C LYS A 28 -3.19 -6.85 -10.42
N VAL A 29 -2.16 -6.27 -9.81
CA VAL A 29 -2.16 -5.91 -8.39
C VAL A 29 -3.13 -4.76 -8.12
N THR A 30 -3.09 -3.70 -8.92
CA THR A 30 -3.97 -2.54 -8.74
C THR A 30 -5.42 -2.89 -9.09
N GLU A 31 -5.66 -3.66 -10.15
CA GLU A 31 -6.99 -4.17 -10.49
C GLU A 31 -7.60 -4.95 -9.33
N ALA A 32 -6.87 -5.90 -8.74
CA ALA A 32 -7.37 -6.65 -7.58
C ALA A 32 -7.78 -5.74 -6.41
N GLY A 33 -7.09 -4.61 -6.24
CA GLY A 33 -7.47 -3.58 -5.28
C GLY A 33 -8.87 -3.02 -5.55
N THR A 34 -9.21 -2.77 -6.80
CA THR A 34 -10.52 -2.20 -7.18
C THR A 34 -11.71 -3.14 -6.92
N TYR A 35 -11.44 -4.44 -6.75
CA TYR A 35 -12.47 -5.42 -6.40
C TYR A 35 -12.68 -5.61 -4.89
N ALA A 36 -11.99 -4.83 -4.05
CA ALA A 36 -12.26 -4.84 -2.62
C ALA A 36 -13.67 -4.32 -2.33
N PRO A 37 -14.38 -4.88 -1.34
CA PRO A 37 -15.68 -4.36 -0.94
C PRO A 37 -15.52 -2.94 -0.41
N THR A 38 -16.47 -2.07 -0.76
CA THR A 38 -16.59 -0.72 -0.24
C THR A 38 -18.00 -0.48 0.27
N ALA A 39 -18.15 0.35 1.26
CA ALA A 39 -19.45 0.64 1.84
C ALA A 39 -20.44 1.15 0.78
N MET A 40 -21.60 0.52 0.70
CA MET A 40 -22.65 0.80 -0.29
C MET A 40 -22.18 0.73 -1.76
N GLY A 41 -21.08 0.02 -2.03
CA GLY A 41 -20.49 -0.09 -3.37
C GLY A 41 -20.00 1.24 -3.95
N ARG A 42 -19.64 2.21 -3.12
CA ARG A 42 -19.25 3.56 -3.57
C ARG A 42 -17.93 3.63 -4.31
N GLN A 43 -17.05 2.63 -4.17
CA GLN A 43 -15.73 2.58 -4.82
C GLN A 43 -14.92 3.88 -4.61
N SER A 44 -15.01 4.44 -3.41
CA SER A 44 -14.43 5.73 -3.06
C SER A 44 -12.88 5.76 -2.97
N PRO A 45 -12.16 4.63 -2.70
CA PRO A 45 -10.71 4.67 -2.63
C PRO A 45 -10.03 4.99 -3.97
N VAL A 46 -8.92 5.74 -3.91
CA VAL A 46 -8.05 6.02 -5.06
C VAL A 46 -6.68 5.36 -4.82
N ILE A 47 -6.19 4.66 -5.84
CA ILE A 47 -4.88 4.00 -5.85
C ILE A 47 -3.94 4.80 -6.75
N ILE A 48 -2.76 5.18 -6.23
CA ILE A 48 -1.73 5.89 -6.98
C ILE A 48 -0.47 5.02 -6.98
N ALA A 49 0.04 4.68 -8.17
CA ALA A 49 1.30 3.98 -8.34
C ALA A 49 2.44 4.98 -8.60
N VAL A 50 3.31 5.15 -7.63
CA VAL A 50 4.49 6.02 -7.72
C VAL A 50 5.66 5.17 -8.18
N ARG A 51 6.11 5.39 -9.43
CA ARG A 51 7.17 4.66 -10.11
C ARG A 51 8.32 5.56 -10.56
N ASP A 52 8.04 6.84 -10.78
CA ASP A 52 9.06 7.82 -11.09
C ASP A 52 10.09 7.90 -9.95
N PRO A 53 11.39 7.80 -10.21
CA PRO A 53 12.41 7.76 -9.16
C PRO A 53 12.45 9.01 -8.28
N GLU A 54 12.19 10.20 -8.84
CA GLU A 54 12.20 11.48 -8.08
C GLU A 54 10.96 11.54 -7.17
N ASP A 55 9.79 11.21 -7.69
CA ASP A 55 8.56 11.18 -6.90
C ASP A 55 8.61 10.10 -5.82
N ARG A 56 9.17 8.94 -6.14
CA ARG A 56 9.39 7.86 -5.18
C ARG A 56 10.35 8.29 -4.06
N ALA A 57 11.42 9.01 -4.38
CA ALA A 57 12.35 9.55 -3.39
C ALA A 57 11.67 10.61 -2.52
N ALA A 58 10.87 11.50 -3.10
CA ALA A 58 10.10 12.50 -2.37
C ALA A 58 9.10 11.87 -1.40
N VAL A 59 8.35 10.85 -1.84
CA VAL A 59 7.42 10.07 -0.99
C VAL A 59 8.17 9.38 0.15
N SER A 60 9.35 8.81 -0.12
CA SER A 60 10.19 8.18 0.90
C SER A 60 10.67 9.20 1.95
N ALA A 61 11.16 10.35 1.50
CA ALA A 61 11.63 11.42 2.39
C ALA A 61 10.51 11.95 3.30
N LEU A 62 9.29 12.14 2.77
CA LEU A 62 8.13 12.53 3.57
C LEU A 62 7.80 11.49 4.65
N ASN A 63 7.84 10.20 4.30
CA ASN A 63 7.59 9.12 5.25
C ASN A 63 8.67 9.05 6.34
N ALA A 64 9.94 9.19 5.97
CA ALA A 64 11.07 9.24 6.91
C ALA A 64 10.97 10.43 7.87
N ARG A 65 10.56 11.60 7.36
CA ARG A 65 10.31 12.80 8.17
C ARG A 65 9.21 12.57 9.22
N VAL A 66 8.08 11.94 8.84
CA VAL A 66 7.02 11.56 9.81
C VAL A 66 7.55 10.60 10.87
N MET A 67 8.49 9.72 10.51
CA MET A 67 9.15 8.84 11.49
C MET A 67 10.13 9.55 12.42
N GLY A 68 10.53 10.79 12.14
CA GLY A 68 11.64 11.45 12.81
C GLY A 68 13.00 10.78 12.52
N LYS A 69 13.15 10.13 11.36
CA LYS A 69 14.35 9.40 10.94
C LYS A 69 14.73 9.79 9.51
N GLU A 70 15.20 11.00 9.34
CA GLU A 70 15.68 11.48 8.05
C GLU A 70 16.84 10.63 7.53
N GLY A 71 16.92 10.49 6.22
CA GLY A 71 18.00 9.74 5.54
C GLY A 71 17.80 8.23 5.45
N ILE A 72 16.73 7.67 6.02
CA ILE A 72 16.37 6.27 5.80
C ILE A 72 15.34 6.14 4.69
N ASP A 73 15.22 4.96 4.11
CA ASP A 73 14.12 4.61 3.19
C ASP A 73 13.11 3.68 3.87
N PRO A 74 11.93 4.20 4.30
CA PRO A 74 10.89 3.39 4.93
C PRO A 74 10.24 2.37 4.00
N TYR A 75 10.50 2.44 2.69
CA TYR A 75 10.01 1.49 1.69
C TYR A 75 11.03 0.42 1.31
N TYR A 76 12.16 0.33 2.05
CA TYR A 76 13.15 -0.75 1.95
C TYR A 76 13.75 -0.95 0.54
N GLY A 77 13.92 0.11 -0.23
CA GLY A 77 14.44 0.04 -1.59
C GLY A 77 13.43 -0.45 -2.64
N ALA A 78 12.15 -0.64 -2.28
CA ALA A 78 11.14 -1.02 -3.27
C ALA A 78 11.06 0.00 -4.42
N PRO A 79 11.10 -0.44 -5.68
CA PRO A 79 11.09 0.47 -6.84
C PRO A 79 9.72 1.13 -7.08
N THR A 80 8.65 0.50 -6.62
CA THR A 80 7.28 1.01 -6.74
C THR A 80 6.67 1.20 -5.35
N VAL A 81 5.99 2.33 -5.16
CA VAL A 81 5.16 2.60 -3.97
C VAL A 81 3.73 2.80 -4.41
N LEU A 82 2.81 2.02 -3.86
CA LEU A 82 1.38 2.25 -4.02
C LEU A 82 0.89 3.09 -2.85
N LEU A 83 0.15 4.15 -3.14
CA LEU A 83 -0.49 5.03 -2.17
C LEU A 83 -2.01 4.84 -2.29
N ILE A 84 -2.69 4.73 -1.16
CA ILE A 84 -4.13 4.53 -1.11
C ILE A 84 -4.76 5.68 -0.35
N PHE A 85 -5.68 6.37 -1.01
CA PHE A 85 -6.36 7.54 -0.49
C PHE A 85 -7.86 7.32 -0.39
N ALA A 86 -8.47 7.83 0.68
CA ALA A 86 -9.90 8.02 0.77
C ALA A 86 -10.28 9.36 0.10
N THR A 87 -11.42 9.34 -0.59
CA THR A 87 -12.05 10.55 -1.16
C THR A 87 -13.22 11.01 -0.31
N GLU A 88 -13.78 12.17 -0.64
CA GLU A 88 -15.00 12.72 -0.03
C GLU A 88 -16.26 11.89 -0.38
N ASP A 89 -16.17 11.01 -1.39
CA ASP A 89 -17.26 10.11 -1.78
C ASP A 89 -17.49 8.95 -0.81
N ALA A 90 -16.59 8.73 0.16
CA ALA A 90 -16.79 7.76 1.22
C ALA A 90 -18.02 8.10 2.06
N ALA A 91 -18.67 7.09 2.64
CA ALA A 91 -19.89 7.31 3.43
C ALA A 91 -19.62 8.16 4.69
N THR A 92 -18.49 7.93 5.33
CA THR A 92 -17.90 8.74 6.41
C THR A 92 -16.37 8.65 6.33
N GLU A 93 -15.67 9.49 7.09
CA GLU A 93 -14.22 9.47 7.18
C GLU A 93 -13.70 8.10 7.67
N GLU A 94 -14.31 7.53 8.71
CA GLU A 94 -13.93 6.22 9.25
C GLU A 94 -14.19 5.11 8.23
N ILE A 95 -15.30 5.15 7.53
CA ILE A 95 -15.63 4.17 6.48
C ILE A 95 -14.62 4.28 5.34
N GLY A 96 -14.24 5.48 4.92
CA GLY A 96 -13.21 5.65 3.90
C GLY A 96 -11.86 5.01 4.28
N ILE A 97 -11.49 5.06 5.57
CA ILE A 97 -10.29 4.37 6.08
C ILE A 97 -10.45 2.85 5.96
N LEU A 98 -11.60 2.30 6.34
CA LEU A 98 -11.86 0.86 6.26
C LEU A 98 -11.88 0.36 4.82
N ASP A 99 -12.53 1.09 3.91
CA ASP A 99 -12.55 0.79 2.48
C ASP A 99 -11.14 0.76 1.90
N CYS A 100 -10.31 1.77 2.20
CA CYS A 100 -8.91 1.81 1.78
C CYS A 100 -8.06 0.66 2.37
N ALA A 101 -8.35 0.25 3.61
CA ALA A 101 -7.67 -0.89 4.23
C ALA A 101 -8.03 -2.21 3.51
N ALA A 102 -9.28 -2.39 3.11
CA ALA A 102 -9.71 -3.54 2.31
C ALA A 102 -9.01 -3.55 0.94
N VAL A 103 -8.96 -2.41 0.25
CA VAL A 103 -8.24 -2.23 -1.03
C VAL A 103 -6.77 -2.61 -0.88
N CYS A 104 -6.08 -2.06 0.14
CA CYS A 104 -4.67 -2.36 0.38
C CYS A 104 -4.46 -3.85 0.65
N THR A 105 -5.33 -4.49 1.43
CA THR A 105 -5.25 -5.93 1.73
C THR A 105 -5.39 -6.77 0.47
N ASN A 106 -6.34 -6.45 -0.42
CA ASN A 106 -6.49 -7.14 -1.71
C ASN A 106 -5.21 -7.01 -2.55
N MET A 107 -4.64 -5.81 -2.64
CA MET A 107 -3.39 -5.60 -3.39
C MET A 107 -2.20 -6.36 -2.79
N LEU A 108 -2.08 -6.41 -1.46
CA LEU A 108 -1.03 -7.19 -0.79
C LEU A 108 -1.12 -8.67 -1.15
N ASN A 109 -2.34 -9.23 -1.16
CA ASN A 109 -2.60 -10.61 -1.51
C ASN A 109 -2.34 -10.87 -2.99
N ALA A 110 -2.80 -9.99 -3.86
CA ALA A 110 -2.56 -10.08 -5.31
C ALA A 110 -1.07 -10.00 -5.65
N ALA A 111 -0.30 -9.11 -5.00
CA ALA A 111 1.14 -9.03 -5.17
C ALA A 111 1.80 -10.39 -4.91
N TYR A 112 1.46 -11.03 -3.79
CA TYR A 112 1.97 -12.36 -3.46
C TYR A 112 1.54 -13.42 -4.48
N ALA A 113 0.29 -13.39 -4.93
CA ALA A 113 -0.24 -14.34 -5.93
C ALA A 113 0.48 -14.26 -7.28
N VAL A 114 0.97 -13.07 -7.66
CA VAL A 114 1.72 -12.87 -8.92
C VAL A 114 3.24 -12.93 -8.74
N GLY A 115 3.73 -13.37 -7.57
CA GLY A 115 5.16 -13.54 -7.29
C GLY A 115 5.92 -12.27 -6.90
N LEU A 116 5.22 -11.20 -6.54
CA LEU A 116 5.83 -9.96 -6.04
C LEU A 116 5.90 -9.94 -4.51
N GLY A 117 6.93 -9.28 -4.00
CA GLY A 117 7.04 -8.90 -2.60
C GLY A 117 6.30 -7.62 -2.30
N SER A 118 5.68 -7.54 -1.13
CA SER A 118 4.99 -6.34 -0.68
C SER A 118 5.03 -6.14 0.83
N CYS A 119 4.85 -4.89 1.27
CA CYS A 119 4.76 -4.56 2.68
C CYS A 119 3.84 -3.34 2.88
N TRP A 120 2.90 -3.43 3.81
CA TRP A 120 2.12 -2.27 4.27
C TRP A 120 3.03 -1.30 5.03
N ILE A 121 2.99 -0.03 4.64
CA ILE A 121 3.71 1.06 5.29
C ILE A 121 2.71 2.11 5.75
N ASN A 122 2.74 2.44 7.03
CA ASN A 122 1.87 3.45 7.63
C ASN A 122 2.34 4.89 7.30
N ARG A 123 1.64 5.87 7.86
CA ARG A 123 1.96 7.30 7.84
C ARG A 123 1.55 8.05 6.57
N CYS A 124 0.84 7.40 5.64
CA CYS A 124 0.37 8.04 4.42
C CYS A 124 -0.43 9.32 4.73
N LYS A 125 -1.29 9.32 5.76
CA LYS A 125 -2.04 10.50 6.19
C LYS A 125 -1.10 11.68 6.45
N GLN A 126 -0.18 11.52 7.37
CA GLN A 126 0.71 12.60 7.82
C GLN A 126 1.61 13.13 6.69
N MET A 127 2.05 12.24 5.78
CA MET A 127 2.86 12.64 4.62
C MET A 127 2.14 13.67 3.74
N PHE A 128 0.84 13.47 3.51
CA PHE A 128 0.03 14.33 2.64
C PHE A 128 -0.69 15.47 3.39
N GLU A 129 -0.47 15.61 4.70
CA GLU A 129 -0.77 16.81 5.47
C GLU A 129 0.34 17.87 5.32
N PHE A 130 1.57 17.49 4.97
CA PHE A 130 2.65 18.44 4.70
C PHE A 130 2.42 19.20 3.38
N PRO A 131 2.88 20.46 3.29
CA PRO A 131 2.81 21.24 2.04
C PRO A 131 3.47 20.55 0.85
N GLU A 132 4.58 19.84 1.08
CA GLU A 132 5.31 19.10 0.05
C GLU A 132 4.49 17.89 -0.44
N GLY A 133 3.78 17.17 0.44
CA GLY A 133 2.86 16.11 0.05
C GLY A 133 1.69 16.62 -0.79
N LYS A 134 1.12 17.76 -0.41
CA LYS A 134 0.10 18.43 -1.22
C LYS A 134 0.65 18.91 -2.57
N ALA A 135 1.89 19.37 -2.62
CA ALA A 135 2.55 19.71 -3.88
C ALA A 135 2.71 18.51 -4.82
N LEU A 136 2.98 17.31 -4.29
CA LEU A 136 2.97 16.08 -5.08
C LEU A 136 1.59 15.78 -5.65
N LEU A 137 0.52 15.89 -4.86
CA LEU A 137 -0.85 15.70 -5.37
C LEU A 137 -1.15 16.67 -6.52
N ARG A 138 -0.80 17.96 -6.38
CA ARG A 138 -0.95 18.95 -7.47
C ARG A 138 -0.11 18.58 -8.71
N LYS A 139 1.14 18.17 -8.52
CA LYS A 139 2.02 17.71 -9.63
C LYS A 139 1.39 16.57 -10.40
N TRP A 140 0.69 15.66 -9.73
CA TRP A 140 -0.01 14.51 -10.33
C TRP A 140 -1.40 14.85 -10.87
N GLY A 141 -1.84 16.12 -10.77
CA GLY A 141 -3.18 16.55 -11.22
C GLY A 141 -4.32 16.06 -10.33
N LEU A 142 -4.05 15.79 -9.06
CA LEU A 142 -4.99 15.24 -8.10
C LEU A 142 -5.46 16.28 -7.09
N SER A 143 -6.63 16.04 -6.49
CA SER A 143 -7.18 16.91 -5.45
C SER A 143 -6.31 16.88 -4.18
N GLU A 144 -6.06 18.04 -3.60
CA GLU A 144 -5.40 18.18 -2.29
C GLU A 144 -6.29 17.73 -1.11
N ASN A 145 -7.59 17.48 -1.37
CA ASN A 145 -8.53 16.95 -0.38
C ASN A 145 -8.42 15.41 -0.23
N LEU A 146 -7.64 14.76 -1.08
CA LEU A 146 -7.36 13.34 -0.93
C LEU A 146 -6.70 13.06 0.41
N ARG A 147 -7.29 12.15 1.18
CA ARG A 147 -6.80 11.74 2.49
C ARG A 147 -5.98 10.47 2.39
N GLY A 148 -4.68 10.55 2.63
CA GLY A 148 -3.82 9.36 2.68
C GLY A 148 -4.25 8.41 3.78
N VAL A 149 -4.34 7.11 3.48
CA VAL A 149 -4.69 6.06 4.45
C VAL A 149 -3.56 5.07 4.60
N ALA A 150 -3.14 4.47 3.51
CA ALA A 150 -2.11 3.45 3.51
C ALA A 150 -1.10 3.70 2.39
N SER A 151 0.09 3.16 2.56
CA SER A 151 1.03 2.99 1.46
C SER A 151 1.58 1.57 1.47
N MET A 152 2.07 1.11 0.33
CA MET A 152 2.55 -0.24 0.14
C MET A 152 3.84 -0.21 -0.68
N ALA A 153 4.92 -0.77 -0.11
CA ALA A 153 6.12 -1.10 -0.85
C ALA A 153 5.82 -2.28 -1.78
N LEU A 154 6.24 -2.22 -3.04
CA LEU A 154 6.01 -3.24 -4.06
C LEU A 154 7.25 -3.43 -4.91
N GLY A 155 7.66 -4.69 -5.13
CA GLY A 155 8.82 -5.03 -5.95
C GLY A 155 9.11 -6.53 -5.96
N TYR A 156 10.15 -6.94 -6.69
CA TYR A 156 10.66 -8.30 -6.62
C TYR A 156 11.42 -8.51 -5.32
N ALA A 157 11.06 -9.55 -4.55
CA ALA A 157 11.75 -9.86 -3.30
C ALA A 157 13.23 -10.22 -3.54
N ASP A 158 14.12 -9.67 -2.69
CA ASP A 158 15.55 -10.00 -2.64
C ASP A 158 15.88 -10.73 -1.32
N CYS A 159 14.97 -11.55 -0.85
CA CYS A 159 15.11 -12.39 0.33
C CYS A 159 14.12 -13.56 0.25
N GLU A 160 14.38 -14.58 1.03
CA GLU A 160 13.40 -15.65 1.26
C GLU A 160 12.16 -15.11 1.99
N THR A 161 10.99 -15.72 1.70
CA THR A 161 9.77 -15.38 2.42
C THR A 161 9.89 -15.83 3.89
N PRO A 162 9.77 -14.91 4.86
CA PRO A 162 9.92 -15.28 6.27
C PRO A 162 8.85 -16.29 6.71
N ALA A 163 9.20 -17.17 7.62
CA ALA A 163 8.23 -18.07 8.25
C ALA A 163 7.16 -17.27 9.02
N PRO A 164 5.92 -17.74 9.07
CA PRO A 164 4.88 -17.09 9.86
C PRO A 164 5.18 -17.23 11.37
N ALA A 165 4.97 -16.16 12.12
CA ALA A 165 4.93 -16.28 13.57
C ALA A 165 3.74 -17.15 14.01
N PRO A 166 3.82 -17.85 15.14
CA PRO A 166 2.68 -18.56 15.71
C PRO A 166 1.46 -17.63 15.85
N ARG A 167 0.27 -18.19 15.63
CA ARG A 167 -0.95 -17.42 15.83
C ARG A 167 -1.26 -17.34 17.34
N LYS A 168 -1.80 -16.21 17.74
CA LYS A 168 -2.23 -15.97 19.13
C LYS A 168 -3.32 -17.01 19.52
N GLU A 169 -3.20 -17.57 20.72
CA GLU A 169 -4.27 -18.38 21.30
C GLU A 169 -5.54 -17.54 21.46
N ASN A 170 -6.68 -18.18 21.32
CA ASN A 170 -8.00 -17.53 21.42
C ASN A 170 -8.20 -16.36 20.43
N TYR A 171 -7.54 -16.42 19.27
CA TYR A 171 -7.73 -15.42 18.20
C TYR A 171 -9.16 -15.50 17.63
N THR A 172 -9.76 -16.69 17.68
CA THR A 172 -11.15 -16.95 17.24
C THR A 172 -11.90 -17.60 18.40
N LEU A 173 -13.10 -17.11 18.68
CA LEU A 173 -14.02 -17.68 19.66
C LEU A 173 -15.30 -18.08 18.95
N THR A 174 -15.83 -19.25 19.29
CA THR A 174 -17.17 -19.69 18.87
C THR A 174 -18.06 -19.64 20.07
N VAL A 175 -19.21 -18.98 19.98
CA VAL A 175 -20.23 -18.84 21.04
C VAL A 175 -21.56 -19.33 20.53
#